data_7214ffaa05e6b9d3bfc7a8c792a0b16e
#
_entry.id   7214ffaa05e6b9d3bfc7a8c792a0b16e
#
_cell.length_a   1.000
_cell.length_b   1.000
_cell.length_c   1.000
_cell.angle_alpha   90.00
_cell.angle_beta   90.00
_cell.angle_gamma   90.00
#
_symmetry.space_group_name_H-M   'P 1'
#
loop_
_entity.id
_entity.type
_entity.pdbx_description
1 polymer ?
#
loop_
_entity_poly.entity_id
_entity_poly.type
_entity_poly.pdbx_seq_one_letter_code
_entity_poly.pdbx_strand_id
1 'polypeptide(L)'
;RRWPGTAPLSEPESQFLHAQMDEFRPQLVVSIHAPYGVLDFDGPHEPPQRLGRLRLDRVGVFPGSLGHYGGVQQGMPVVTIELDHALRMPRDAEVRSMWDDLLRWMDVRLLKEGPPGQAKK
;
A
#
# COMPACT_ATOMS: atom_id res chain seq x y z
N ARG A 1 -13.24 -12.55 16.17
CA ARG A 1 -11.83 -12.07 16.16
C ARG A 1 -11.04 -12.92 15.18
N ARG A 2 -10.30 -12.29 14.29
CA ARG A 2 -9.48 -13.01 13.32
C ARG A 2 -8.22 -13.55 14.02
N TRP A 3 -7.84 -14.76 13.63
CA TRP A 3 -6.64 -15.40 14.15
C TRP A 3 -5.38 -14.79 13.53
N PRO A 4 -4.47 -14.23 14.32
CA PRO A 4 -3.29 -13.57 13.78
C PRO A 4 -2.08 -14.50 13.56
N GLY A 5 -2.22 -15.79 13.86
CA GLY A 5 -1.09 -16.72 13.92
C GLY A 5 -0.43 -16.76 15.31
N THR A 6 0.51 -17.69 15.47
CA THR A 6 1.25 -17.89 16.73
C THR A 6 2.51 -17.04 16.83
N ALA A 7 3.07 -16.63 15.69
CA ALA A 7 4.29 -15.87 15.59
C ALA A 7 4.36 -15.18 14.22
N PRO A 8 5.25 -14.20 14.02
CA PRO A 8 5.51 -13.67 12.68
C PRO A 8 5.85 -14.82 11.70
N LEU A 9 5.25 -14.79 10.53
CA LEU A 9 5.44 -15.80 9.46
C LEU A 9 5.04 -17.22 9.86
N SER A 10 4.16 -17.39 10.83
CA SER A 10 3.65 -18.72 11.20
C SER A 10 2.68 -19.30 10.16
N GLU A 11 2.02 -18.45 9.39
CA GLU A 11 0.98 -18.84 8.46
C GLU A 11 1.49 -18.88 7.00
N PRO A 12 1.02 -19.86 6.19
CA PRO A 12 1.51 -20.00 4.81
C PRO A 12 1.32 -18.74 3.95
N GLU A 13 0.22 -18.04 4.14
CA GLU A 13 -0.10 -16.80 3.41
C GLU A 13 0.93 -15.70 3.69
N SER A 14 1.31 -15.54 4.95
CA SER A 14 2.33 -14.58 5.37
C SER A 14 3.71 -14.97 4.84
N GLN A 15 4.05 -16.26 4.89
CA GLN A 15 5.29 -16.78 4.33
C GLN A 15 5.37 -16.53 2.82
N PHE A 16 4.26 -16.75 2.10
CA PHE A 16 4.20 -16.53 0.66
C PHE A 16 4.44 -15.06 0.32
N LEU A 17 3.73 -14.14 0.94
CA LEU A 17 3.90 -12.71 0.69
C LEU A 17 5.33 -12.24 1.02
N HIS A 18 5.86 -12.68 2.13
CA HIS A 18 7.22 -12.34 2.53
C HIS A 18 8.24 -12.80 1.48
N ALA A 19 8.11 -14.05 1.02
CA ALA A 19 8.99 -14.62 0.00
C ALA A 19 8.87 -13.86 -1.33
N GLN A 20 7.66 -13.52 -1.76
CA GLN A 20 7.43 -12.74 -2.98
C GLN A 20 8.05 -11.35 -2.90
N MET A 21 7.91 -10.66 -1.79
CA MET A 21 8.52 -9.35 -1.59
C MET A 21 10.05 -9.43 -1.59
N ASP A 22 10.60 -10.47 -0.98
CA ASP A 22 12.05 -10.67 -0.93
C ASP A 22 12.64 -11.00 -2.31
N GLU A 23 12.01 -11.86 -3.08
CA GLU A 23 12.48 -12.27 -4.41
C GLU A 23 12.25 -11.20 -5.47
N PHE A 24 11.05 -10.66 -5.53
CA PHE A 24 10.65 -9.70 -6.57
C PHE A 24 11.15 -8.29 -6.29
N ARG A 25 11.27 -7.89 -5.04
CA ARG A 25 11.69 -6.54 -4.61
C ARG A 25 10.84 -5.44 -5.29
N PRO A 26 9.53 -5.40 -5.05
CA PRO A 26 8.64 -4.47 -5.75
C PRO A 26 8.99 -3.01 -5.46
N GLN A 27 8.82 -2.15 -6.44
CA GLN A 27 8.93 -0.70 -6.27
C GLN A 27 7.71 -0.09 -5.59
N LEU A 28 6.60 -0.81 -5.59
CA LEU A 28 5.34 -0.43 -4.95
C LEU A 28 4.54 -1.67 -4.62
N VAL A 29 3.96 -1.69 -3.44
CA VAL A 29 2.93 -2.65 -3.05
C VAL A 29 1.60 -1.92 -2.96
N VAL A 30 0.58 -2.43 -3.63
CA VAL A 30 -0.80 -1.94 -3.50
C VAL A 30 -1.60 -3.01 -2.77
N SER A 31 -2.10 -2.66 -1.61
CA SER A 31 -2.91 -3.52 -0.77
C SER A 31 -4.35 -3.02 -0.75
N ILE A 32 -5.32 -3.92 -0.90
CA ILE A 32 -6.73 -3.54 -0.94
C ILE A 32 -7.44 -4.18 0.26
N HIS A 33 -8.03 -3.33 1.07
CA HIS A 33 -8.75 -3.69 2.28
C HIS A 33 -10.15 -3.08 2.28
N ALA A 34 -10.92 -3.36 3.30
CA ALA A 34 -12.22 -2.78 3.62
C ALA A 34 -12.49 -2.96 5.12
N PRO A 35 -13.33 -2.16 5.77
CA PRO A 35 -14.33 -1.24 5.23
C PRO A 35 -14.14 0.25 5.59
N TYR A 36 -12.94 0.74 5.84
CA TYR A 36 -12.75 2.06 6.48
C TYR A 36 -12.91 3.26 5.55
N GLY A 37 -12.88 3.08 4.23
CA GLY A 37 -13.13 4.17 3.28
C GLY A 37 -12.06 5.25 3.25
N VAL A 38 -10.79 4.86 3.38
CA VAL A 38 -9.64 5.78 3.41
C VAL A 38 -8.50 5.26 2.55
N LEU A 39 -7.54 6.13 2.30
CA LEU A 39 -6.26 5.80 1.70
C LEU A 39 -5.20 5.86 2.79
N ASP A 40 -4.38 4.83 2.91
CA ASP A 40 -3.22 4.83 3.80
C ASP A 40 -1.94 4.64 3.00
N PHE A 41 -0.82 5.09 3.55
CA PHE A 41 0.48 5.00 2.89
C PHE A 41 1.59 4.84 3.91
N ASP A 42 2.46 3.87 3.65
CA ASP A 42 3.70 3.67 4.38
C ASP A 42 4.88 3.66 3.42
N GLY A 43 5.89 4.44 3.71
CA GLY A 43 7.07 4.46 2.88
C GLY A 43 7.77 5.81 2.83
N PRO A 44 8.92 5.87 2.15
CA PRO A 44 9.78 7.04 2.15
C PRO A 44 9.42 8.10 1.11
N HIS A 45 8.41 7.84 0.27
CA HIS A 45 7.99 8.77 -0.77
C HIS A 45 6.92 9.74 -0.27
N GLU A 46 6.73 10.83 -1.00
CA GLU A 46 5.57 11.70 -0.81
C GLU A 46 4.30 10.93 -1.14
N PRO A 47 3.37 10.77 -0.18
CA PRO A 47 2.20 9.93 -0.39
C PRO A 47 1.20 10.52 -1.37
N PRO A 48 0.38 9.67 -2.02
CA PRO A 48 -0.78 10.18 -2.73
C PRO A 48 -1.77 10.78 -1.73
N GLN A 49 -2.28 11.98 -2.02
CA GLN A 49 -3.23 12.64 -1.13
C GLN A 49 -4.65 12.12 -1.32
N ARG A 50 -4.92 11.56 -2.49
CA ARG A 50 -6.23 11.06 -2.87
C ARG A 50 -6.12 10.02 -3.99
N LEU A 51 -6.93 8.98 -3.91
CA LEU A 51 -7.22 8.04 -5.00
C LEU A 51 -8.73 7.98 -5.20
N GLY A 52 -9.21 8.53 -6.32
CA GLY A 52 -10.62 8.72 -6.52
C GLY A 52 -11.21 9.60 -5.43
N ARG A 53 -12.19 9.09 -4.71
CA ARG A 53 -12.77 9.81 -3.56
C ARG A 53 -12.15 9.45 -2.21
N LEU A 54 -11.25 8.45 -2.18
CA LEU A 54 -10.54 8.10 -0.96
C LEU A 54 -9.45 9.12 -0.68
N ARG A 55 -9.44 9.65 0.54
CA ARG A 55 -8.45 10.63 0.98
C ARG A 55 -7.44 9.98 1.89
N LEU A 56 -6.21 10.49 1.84
CA LEU A 56 -5.16 10.05 2.74
C LEU A 56 -5.56 10.31 4.19
N ASP A 57 -5.59 9.25 4.96
CA ASP A 57 -5.77 9.28 6.40
C ASP A 57 -4.86 8.21 6.98
N ARG A 58 -3.73 8.61 7.51
CA ARG A 58 -2.73 7.67 8.01
C ARG A 58 -3.26 7.00 9.25
N VAL A 59 -3.56 5.71 9.11
CA VAL A 59 -4.12 4.90 10.19
C VAL A 59 -3.09 4.61 11.29
N GLY A 60 -1.82 4.79 10.97
CA GLY A 60 -0.72 4.56 11.90
C GLY A 60 0.15 3.37 11.51
N VAL A 61 1.31 3.28 12.15
CA VAL A 61 2.27 2.21 11.90
C VAL A 61 2.08 1.14 12.96
N PHE A 62 1.72 -0.05 12.52
CA PHE A 62 1.51 -1.19 13.43
C PHE A 62 2.57 -2.25 13.17
N PRO A 63 3.42 -2.58 14.18
CA PRO A 63 4.40 -3.65 14.04
C PRO A 63 3.75 -4.95 13.58
N GLY A 64 4.35 -5.57 12.56
CA GLY A 64 3.82 -6.79 11.95
C GLY A 64 2.81 -6.57 10.82
N SER A 65 2.41 -5.33 10.54
CA SER A 65 1.59 -5.03 9.36
C SER A 65 2.43 -5.04 8.08
N LEU A 66 1.75 -5.23 6.95
CA LEU A 66 2.38 -5.16 5.64
C LEU A 66 2.99 -3.78 5.37
N GLY A 67 2.30 -2.71 5.77
CA GLY A 67 2.81 -1.34 5.64
C GLY A 67 4.08 -1.11 6.44
N HIS A 68 4.13 -1.57 7.67
CA HIS A 68 5.33 -1.45 8.50
C HIS A 68 6.50 -2.25 7.91
N TYR A 69 6.27 -3.51 7.56
CA TYR A 69 7.32 -4.35 6.99
C TYR A 69 7.81 -3.79 5.65
N GLY A 70 6.91 -3.54 4.71
CA GLY A 70 7.28 -3.06 3.38
C GLY A 70 7.79 -1.63 3.39
N GLY A 71 6.97 -0.71 3.89
CA GLY A 71 7.23 0.73 3.78
C GLY A 71 8.31 1.24 4.72
N VAL A 72 8.31 0.77 5.97
CA VAL A 72 9.23 1.27 7.00
C VAL A 72 10.52 0.45 7.05
N GLN A 73 10.42 -0.88 7.13
CA GLN A 73 11.60 -1.73 7.30
C GLN A 73 12.35 -1.98 5.98
N GLN A 74 11.64 -2.20 4.88
CA GLN A 74 12.23 -2.58 3.60
C GLN A 74 12.38 -1.41 2.62
N GLY A 75 11.79 -0.26 2.91
CA GLY A 75 11.80 0.88 1.99
C GLY A 75 11.00 0.65 0.70
N MET A 76 10.11 -0.34 0.70
CA MET A 76 9.17 -0.62 -0.38
C MET A 76 7.88 0.12 -0.07
N PRO A 77 7.51 1.18 -0.81
CA PRO A 77 6.29 1.92 -0.48
C PRO A 77 5.06 1.03 -0.59
N VAL A 78 4.16 1.18 0.38
CA VAL A 78 2.89 0.44 0.44
C VAL A 78 1.74 1.44 0.41
N VAL A 79 0.93 1.37 -0.63
CA VAL A 79 -0.34 2.08 -0.72
C VAL A 79 -1.44 1.13 -0.26
N THR A 80 -2.19 1.49 0.75
CA THR A 80 -3.33 0.70 1.21
C THR A 80 -4.62 1.41 0.84
N ILE A 81 -5.39 0.79 -0.06
CA ILE A 81 -6.71 1.25 -0.47
C ILE A 81 -7.74 0.60 0.45
N GLU A 82 -8.29 1.36 1.36
CA GLU A 82 -9.37 0.90 2.24
C GLU A 82 -10.71 1.25 1.61
N LEU A 83 -11.34 0.29 0.94
CA LEU A 83 -12.67 0.47 0.40
C LEU A 83 -13.68 0.72 1.53
N ASP A 84 -14.74 1.47 1.23
CA ASP A 84 -15.73 1.85 2.22
C ASP A 84 -16.75 0.74 2.56
N HIS A 85 -16.72 -0.36 1.83
CA HIS A 85 -17.67 -1.45 2.03
C HIS A 85 -17.07 -2.82 1.79
N ALA A 86 -17.20 -3.73 2.75
CA ALA A 86 -16.63 -5.07 2.68
C ALA A 86 -17.46 -6.07 1.84
N LEU A 87 -18.73 -5.77 1.61
CA LEU A 87 -19.67 -6.69 0.95
C LEU A 87 -20.18 -6.18 -0.40
N ARG A 88 -19.70 -5.04 -0.84
CA ARG A 88 -20.15 -4.42 -2.08
C ARG A 88 -18.97 -3.84 -2.84
N MET A 89 -18.88 -4.19 -4.11
CA MET A 89 -17.84 -3.64 -4.99
C MET A 89 -18.09 -2.15 -5.25
N PRO A 90 -17.04 -1.35 -5.37
CA PRO A 90 -17.17 0.01 -5.89
C PRO A 90 -17.72 -0.02 -7.33
N ARG A 91 -18.34 1.07 -7.75
CA ARG A 91 -18.76 1.21 -9.15
C ARG A 91 -17.56 1.30 -10.08
N ASP A 92 -17.71 0.88 -11.31
CA ASP A 92 -16.64 0.89 -12.30
C ASP A 92 -16.00 2.27 -12.47
N ALA A 93 -16.79 3.34 -12.42
CA ALA A 93 -16.27 4.70 -12.50
C ALA A 93 -15.37 5.06 -11.31
N GLU A 94 -15.68 4.56 -10.11
CA GLU A 94 -14.86 4.76 -8.91
C GLU A 94 -13.54 3.99 -9.02
N VAL A 95 -13.60 2.75 -9.46
CA VAL A 95 -12.40 1.92 -9.69
C VAL A 95 -11.48 2.58 -10.71
N ARG A 96 -12.05 3.06 -11.82
CA ARG A 96 -11.28 3.75 -12.86
C ARG A 96 -10.63 5.03 -12.35
N SER A 97 -11.37 5.81 -11.58
CA SER A 97 -10.85 7.05 -10.98
C SER A 97 -9.68 6.78 -10.02
N MET A 98 -9.81 5.77 -9.15
CA MET A 98 -8.71 5.36 -8.26
C MET A 98 -7.49 4.90 -9.05
N TRP A 99 -7.70 4.11 -10.11
CA TRP A 99 -6.63 3.61 -10.95
C TRP A 99 -5.88 4.74 -11.67
N ASP A 100 -6.60 5.68 -12.28
CA ASP A 100 -6.01 6.81 -12.98
C ASP A 100 -5.20 7.70 -12.03
N ASP A 101 -5.71 7.96 -10.83
CA ASP A 101 -4.99 8.73 -9.81
C ASP A 101 -3.73 7.99 -9.33
N LEU A 102 -3.81 6.67 -9.13
CA LEU A 102 -2.67 5.85 -8.74
C LEU A 102 -1.57 5.90 -9.81
N LEU A 103 -1.91 5.73 -11.07
CA LEU A 103 -0.96 5.78 -12.18
C LEU A 103 -0.27 7.15 -12.27
N ARG A 104 -1.02 8.25 -12.11
CA ARG A 104 -0.43 9.59 -12.11
C ARG A 104 0.55 9.79 -10.96
N TRP A 105 0.18 9.35 -9.77
CA TRP A 105 1.07 9.43 -8.62
C TRP A 105 2.34 8.59 -8.84
N MET A 106 2.20 7.37 -9.33
CA MET A 106 3.33 6.50 -9.65
C MET A 106 4.28 7.16 -10.64
N ASP A 107 3.74 7.74 -11.71
CA ASP A 107 4.54 8.41 -12.74
C ASP A 107 5.37 9.55 -12.15
N VAL A 108 4.77 10.38 -11.32
CA VAL A 108 5.45 11.55 -10.73
C VAL A 108 6.41 11.15 -9.62
N ARG A 109 5.98 10.29 -8.69
CA ARG A 109 6.71 10.04 -7.44
C ARG A 109 7.61 8.83 -7.45
N LEU A 110 7.32 7.84 -8.27
CA LEU A 110 8.15 6.63 -8.33
C LEU A 110 9.06 6.62 -9.55
N LEU A 111 8.55 7.00 -10.71
CA LEU A 111 9.27 6.85 -11.97
C LEU A 111 10.10 8.08 -12.33
N LYS A 112 9.60 9.29 -12.08
CA LYS A 112 10.30 10.54 -12.42
C LYS A 112 11.23 11.03 -11.33
N GLU A 113 10.86 10.89 -10.05
CA GLU A 113 11.69 11.35 -8.93
C GLU A 113 12.74 10.34 -8.52
N GLY A 114 12.55 9.08 -8.87
CA GLY A 114 13.46 8.01 -8.49
C GLY A 114 13.39 7.65 -7.00
N PRO A 115 14.27 6.73 -6.53
CA PRO A 115 14.32 6.34 -5.14
C PRO A 115 14.70 7.51 -4.24
N PRO A 116 14.14 7.57 -3.01
CA PRO A 116 14.52 8.58 -2.02
C PRO A 116 16.01 8.53 -1.72
N GLY A 117 16.63 9.71 -1.55
CA GLY A 117 18.05 9.84 -1.24
C GLY A 117 18.98 9.81 -2.44
N GLN A 118 18.47 9.58 -3.65
CA GLN A 118 19.26 9.81 -4.86
C GLN A 118 19.15 11.27 -5.30
N ALA A 119 20.26 11.98 -5.27
CA ALA A 119 20.31 13.33 -5.79
C ALA A 119 19.98 13.34 -7.28
N LYS A 120 19.03 14.15 -7.71
CA LYS A 120 18.83 14.44 -9.12
C LYS A 120 20.08 15.16 -9.64
N LYS A 121 20.75 14.50 -10.51
CA LYS A 121 21.84 15.16 -11.24
C LYS A 121 21.29 16.00 -12.39
#